data_d6c62a21bbfbb8fa8e2279f68f1af149
#
_entry.id   d6c62a21bbfbb8fa8e2279f68f1af149
#
_cell.length_a   1.000
_cell.length_b   1.000
_cell.length_c   1.000
_cell.angle_alpha   90.00
_cell.angle_beta   90.00
_cell.angle_gamma   90.00
#
_symmetry.space_group_name_H-M   'P 1'
#
loop_
_entity.id
_entity.type
_entity.pdbx_description
1 polymer ?
#
loop_
_entity_poly.entity_id
_entity_poly.type
_entity_poly.pdbx_seq_one_letter_code
_entity_poly.pdbx_strand_id
1 'polypeptide(L)'
;LLYRAFGWEDTMPEFAHLPLLLKPEGNGKLSKRDGDRLGFPVFPLEWRPESGEVSSGYRESGYLPEAVINFLALLGWNPGNDQEVMSMDEMIKLFDIHRCSKSGAKFDYKKGIWFNHQYIQLKPNEEIAELFLPVLKEHGVEAPFEKVVTVVGMMKDRVSFIKELWDVCSFFFVAPAEYDE
;
A
#
# COMPACT_ATOMS: atom_id res chain seq x y z
N LEU A 1 -16.25 -26.92 20.99
CA LEU A 1 -17.52 -27.30 21.63
C LEU A 1 -18.61 -27.53 20.60
N LEU A 2 -18.89 -26.62 19.66
CA LEU A 2 -19.96 -26.76 18.65
C LEU A 2 -19.78 -28.00 17.78
N TYR A 3 -18.60 -28.28 17.27
CA TYR A 3 -18.32 -29.49 16.48
C TYR A 3 -18.68 -30.77 17.21
N ARG A 4 -18.37 -30.86 18.52
CA ARG A 4 -18.78 -31.99 19.38
C ARG A 4 -20.29 -32.06 19.53
N ALA A 5 -20.94 -30.92 19.80
CA ALA A 5 -22.38 -30.91 20.00
C ALA A 5 -23.16 -31.36 18.76
N PHE A 6 -22.59 -31.12 17.56
CA PHE A 6 -23.18 -31.53 16.28
C PHE A 6 -22.68 -32.90 15.78
N GLY A 7 -21.75 -33.56 16.49
CA GLY A 7 -21.20 -34.83 16.06
C GLY A 7 -20.28 -34.74 14.83
N TRP A 8 -19.63 -33.57 14.61
CA TRP A 8 -18.76 -33.29 13.47
C TRP A 8 -17.28 -33.34 13.82
N GLU A 9 -16.90 -34.07 14.83
CA GLU A 9 -15.51 -34.09 15.31
C GLU A 9 -14.52 -34.57 14.23
N ASP A 10 -14.92 -35.57 13.43
CA ASP A 10 -14.08 -36.14 12.36
C ASP A 10 -13.83 -35.16 11.19
N THR A 11 -14.66 -34.14 11.06
CA THR A 11 -14.54 -33.10 10.01
C THR A 11 -14.13 -31.76 10.56
N MET A 12 -13.72 -31.70 11.83
CA MET A 12 -13.31 -30.46 12.47
C MET A 12 -12.03 -29.93 11.83
N PRO A 13 -12.03 -28.69 11.30
CA PRO A 13 -10.81 -28.09 10.76
C PRO A 13 -9.81 -27.75 11.87
N GLU A 14 -8.58 -27.56 11.49
CA GLU A 14 -7.60 -26.90 12.33
C GLU A 14 -7.87 -25.39 12.39
N PHE A 15 -7.58 -24.79 13.55
CA PHE A 15 -7.86 -23.39 13.81
C PHE A 15 -6.56 -22.64 14.09
N ALA A 16 -6.43 -21.47 13.49
CA ALA A 16 -5.35 -20.55 13.80
C ALA A 16 -5.91 -19.15 14.07
N HIS A 17 -5.26 -18.41 14.95
CA HIS A 17 -5.59 -17.02 15.24
C HIS A 17 -4.43 -16.14 14.80
N LEU A 18 -4.70 -15.21 13.86
CA LEU A 18 -3.75 -14.18 13.49
C LEU A 18 -3.65 -13.11 14.59
N PRO A 19 -2.50 -12.43 14.70
CA PRO A 19 -2.33 -11.37 15.69
C PRO A 19 -3.28 -10.21 15.45
N LEU A 20 -3.66 -9.52 16.51
CA LEU A 20 -4.45 -8.29 16.41
C LEU A 20 -3.60 -7.17 15.81
N LEU A 21 -4.21 -6.36 14.95
CA LEU A 21 -3.62 -5.10 14.52
C LEU A 21 -3.86 -4.05 15.63
N LEU A 22 -2.77 -3.48 16.11
CA LEU A 22 -2.76 -2.47 17.14
C LEU A 22 -2.64 -1.08 16.53
N LYS A 23 -3.15 -0.08 17.21
CA LYS A 23 -2.98 1.33 16.82
C LYS A 23 -1.49 1.70 16.70
N PRO A 24 -1.14 2.63 15.79
CA PRO A 24 0.25 3.12 15.69
C PRO A 24 0.72 3.75 17.00
N GLU A 25 -0.19 4.41 17.72
CA GLU A 25 0.06 5.03 19.01
C GLU A 25 -0.83 4.44 20.10
N GLY A 26 -0.26 4.20 21.29
CA GLY A 26 -0.97 3.60 22.41
C GLY A 26 -1.12 2.09 22.34
N ASN A 27 -2.00 1.54 23.19
CA ASN A 27 -2.19 0.09 23.37
C ASN A 27 -3.64 -0.29 23.11
N GLY A 28 -4.11 -0.17 21.89
CA GLY A 28 -5.49 -0.53 21.56
C GLY A 28 -5.59 -1.22 20.22
N LYS A 29 -6.65 -2.02 20.03
CA LYS A 29 -6.98 -2.61 18.73
C LYS A 29 -7.24 -1.49 17.72
N LEU A 30 -6.65 -1.60 16.54
CA LEU A 30 -6.95 -0.72 15.41
C LEU A 30 -8.40 -0.90 14.99
N SER A 31 -9.12 0.20 14.80
CA SER A 31 -10.48 0.22 14.29
C SER A 31 -10.54 0.97 12.96
N LYS A 32 -11.61 0.76 12.19
CA LYS A 32 -11.85 1.49 10.92
C LYS A 32 -11.85 3.01 11.12
N ARG A 33 -12.46 3.49 12.22
CA ARG A 33 -12.50 4.92 12.58
C ARG A 33 -11.12 5.51 12.88
N ASP A 34 -10.17 4.67 13.30
CA ASP A 34 -8.79 5.15 13.52
C ASP A 34 -8.11 5.49 12.18
N GLY A 35 -8.38 4.72 11.11
CA GLY A 35 -7.88 5.03 9.77
C GLY A 35 -8.36 6.38 9.26
N ASP A 36 -9.67 6.62 9.31
CA ASP A 36 -10.28 7.89 8.88
C ASP A 36 -9.73 9.08 9.70
N ARG A 37 -9.61 8.91 11.02
CA ARG A 37 -9.08 9.95 11.93
C ARG A 37 -7.59 10.24 11.74
N LEU A 38 -6.79 9.22 11.41
CA LEU A 38 -5.33 9.32 11.29
C LEU A 38 -4.87 9.50 9.83
N GLY A 39 -5.82 9.50 8.88
CA GLY A 39 -5.55 9.81 7.48
C GLY A 39 -4.89 8.68 6.68
N PHE A 40 -5.08 7.42 7.07
CA PHE A 40 -4.61 6.28 6.28
C PHE A 40 -5.77 5.36 5.86
N PRO A 41 -5.69 4.74 4.67
CA PRO A 41 -6.74 3.86 4.17
C PRO A 41 -6.81 2.56 4.98
N VAL A 42 -8.03 2.02 5.12
CA VAL A 42 -8.29 0.73 5.79
C VAL A 42 -8.85 -0.30 4.79
N PHE A 43 -9.47 0.18 3.73
CA PHE A 43 -10.06 -0.66 2.70
C PHE A 43 -9.14 -0.77 1.47
N PRO A 44 -9.16 -1.90 0.73
CA PRO A 44 -8.46 -1.99 -0.55
C PRO A 44 -8.94 -0.96 -1.57
N LEU A 45 -10.24 -0.71 -1.61
CA LEU A 45 -10.94 0.25 -2.45
C LEU A 45 -11.73 1.23 -1.59
N GLU A 46 -11.95 2.43 -2.10
CA GLU A 46 -12.84 3.40 -1.46
C GLU A 46 -14.20 2.78 -1.16
N TRP A 47 -14.67 2.92 0.06
CA TRP A 47 -15.96 2.45 0.50
C TRP A 47 -16.94 3.62 0.60
N ARG A 48 -17.99 3.58 -0.23
CA ARG A 48 -19.09 4.55 -0.24
C ARG A 48 -20.37 3.86 0.24
N PRO A 49 -20.73 3.97 1.53
CA PRO A 49 -21.99 3.43 2.02
C PRO A 49 -23.17 4.23 1.45
N GLU A 50 -24.37 3.62 1.43
CA GLU A 50 -25.61 4.33 1.05
C GLU A 50 -25.92 5.53 1.97
N SER A 51 -25.49 5.45 3.23
CA SER A 51 -25.58 6.55 4.21
C SER A 51 -24.33 6.53 5.08
N GLY A 52 -23.73 7.70 5.31
CA GLY A 52 -22.54 7.87 6.15
C GLY A 52 -21.34 8.44 5.41
N GLU A 53 -20.22 8.47 6.09
CA GLU A 53 -18.96 9.02 5.55
C GLU A 53 -18.27 8.02 4.61
N VAL A 54 -17.62 8.58 3.58
CA VAL A 54 -16.81 7.82 2.64
C VAL A 54 -15.48 7.46 3.33
N SER A 55 -15.10 6.19 3.28
CA SER A 55 -13.79 5.74 3.78
C SER A 55 -12.83 5.56 2.61
N SER A 56 -11.63 6.11 2.71
CA SER A 56 -10.60 6.04 1.67
C SER A 56 -10.12 4.60 1.44
N GLY A 57 -9.80 4.28 0.18
CA GLY A 57 -9.19 3.03 -0.22
C GLY A 57 -7.69 3.17 -0.50
N TYR A 58 -6.94 2.07 -0.39
CA TYR A 58 -5.52 2.04 -0.74
C TYR A 58 -5.30 2.43 -2.21
N ARG A 59 -6.13 1.92 -3.13
CA ARG A 59 -6.03 2.23 -4.56
C ARG A 59 -6.23 3.72 -4.83
N GLU A 60 -7.28 4.31 -4.30
CA GLU A 60 -7.62 5.72 -4.50
C GLU A 60 -6.61 6.64 -3.79
N SER A 61 -5.97 6.15 -2.74
CA SER A 61 -4.85 6.83 -2.07
C SER A 61 -3.52 6.72 -2.84
N GLY A 62 -3.47 5.94 -3.94
CA GLY A 62 -2.32 5.83 -4.83
C GLY A 62 -1.29 4.78 -4.44
N TYR A 63 -1.65 3.83 -3.57
CA TYR A 63 -0.78 2.70 -3.25
C TYR A 63 -0.76 1.68 -4.38
N LEU A 64 0.41 1.15 -4.68
CA LEU A 64 0.57 0.01 -5.58
C LEU A 64 0.09 -1.28 -4.89
N PRO A 65 -0.62 -2.19 -5.59
CA PRO A 65 -1.15 -3.41 -4.99
C PRO A 65 -0.07 -4.27 -4.33
N GLU A 66 1.08 -4.41 -4.98
CA GLU A 66 2.21 -5.20 -4.49
C GLU A 66 2.77 -4.62 -3.18
N ALA A 67 2.85 -3.29 -3.08
CA ALA A 67 3.29 -2.61 -1.87
C ALA A 67 2.34 -2.87 -0.69
N VAL A 68 1.04 -2.79 -0.93
CA VAL A 68 0.02 -3.06 0.09
C VAL A 68 0.10 -4.51 0.56
N ILE A 69 0.18 -5.47 -0.37
CA ILE A 69 0.25 -6.90 -0.04
C ILE A 69 1.49 -7.19 0.79
N ASN A 70 2.67 -6.70 0.39
CA ASN A 70 3.91 -6.93 1.12
C ASN A 70 3.87 -6.27 2.51
N PHE A 71 3.39 -5.04 2.61
CA PHE A 71 3.20 -4.35 3.88
C PHE A 71 2.27 -5.13 4.82
N LEU A 72 1.11 -5.57 4.33
CA LEU A 72 0.13 -6.33 5.12
C LEU A 72 0.66 -7.71 5.52
N ALA A 73 1.42 -8.38 4.65
CA ALA A 73 2.02 -9.67 4.98
C ALA A 73 2.93 -9.58 6.21
N LEU A 74 3.74 -8.53 6.31
CA LEU A 74 4.65 -8.32 7.44
C LEU A 74 3.97 -7.80 8.72
N LEU A 75 2.66 -7.49 8.65
CA LEU A 75 1.88 -7.18 9.85
C LEU A 75 1.54 -8.45 10.63
N GLY A 76 2.53 -8.97 11.32
CA GLY A 76 2.37 -10.15 12.18
C GLY A 76 2.87 -11.46 11.60
N TRP A 77 3.52 -11.45 10.45
CA TRP A 77 4.29 -12.56 9.91
C TRP A 77 5.74 -12.14 9.67
N ASN A 78 6.68 -13.09 9.70
CA ASN A 78 8.10 -12.85 9.47
C ASN A 78 8.67 -13.94 8.54
N PRO A 79 9.40 -13.60 7.46
CA PRO A 79 9.98 -14.57 6.52
C PRO A 79 11.13 -15.39 7.11
N GLY A 80 11.62 -15.03 8.30
CA GLY A 80 12.74 -15.70 8.98
C GLY A 80 14.10 -15.17 8.58
N ASN A 81 14.13 -14.05 7.87
CA ASN A 81 15.32 -13.31 7.50
C ASN A 81 15.01 -11.79 7.59
N ASP A 82 15.98 -10.93 7.24
CA ASP A 82 15.85 -9.49 7.29
C ASP A 82 15.28 -8.89 5.98
N GLN A 83 14.82 -9.72 5.05
CA GLN A 83 14.23 -9.27 3.80
C GLN A 83 12.84 -8.67 4.05
N GLU A 84 12.67 -7.41 3.71
CA GLU A 84 11.39 -6.72 3.86
C GLU A 84 10.62 -6.63 2.53
N VAL A 85 11.31 -6.27 1.43
CA VAL A 85 10.68 -6.14 0.11
C VAL A 85 10.75 -7.48 -0.62
N MET A 86 9.59 -8.04 -0.94
CA MET A 86 9.47 -9.37 -1.52
C MET A 86 8.39 -9.40 -2.61
N SER A 87 8.69 -10.04 -3.72
CA SER A 87 7.66 -10.36 -4.71
C SER A 87 6.58 -11.31 -4.14
N MET A 88 5.43 -11.37 -4.79
CA MET A 88 4.37 -12.30 -4.41
C MET A 88 4.86 -13.75 -4.40
N ASP A 89 5.65 -14.15 -5.40
CA ASP A 89 6.20 -15.51 -5.51
C ASP A 89 7.17 -15.84 -4.38
N GLU A 90 7.99 -14.86 -3.95
CA GLU A 90 8.86 -15.01 -2.79
C GLU A 90 8.06 -15.15 -1.51
N MET A 91 7.05 -14.29 -1.31
CA MET A 91 6.16 -14.38 -0.14
C MET A 91 5.45 -15.74 -0.07
N ILE A 92 4.94 -16.25 -1.20
CA ILE A 92 4.28 -17.57 -1.27
C ILE A 92 5.26 -18.70 -0.88
N LYS A 93 6.50 -18.64 -1.37
CA LYS A 93 7.52 -19.66 -1.07
C LYS A 93 7.98 -19.63 0.38
N LEU A 94 8.04 -18.44 0.99
CA LEU A 94 8.53 -18.24 2.35
C LEU A 94 7.43 -18.35 3.39
N PHE A 95 6.16 -18.29 2.99
CA PHE A 95 5.04 -18.26 3.93
C PHE A 95 4.96 -19.56 4.75
N ASP A 96 4.98 -19.37 6.07
CA ASP A 96 4.75 -20.40 7.05
C ASP A 96 3.88 -19.82 8.18
N ILE A 97 2.73 -20.42 8.42
CA ILE A 97 1.79 -19.98 9.45
C ILE A 97 2.38 -20.06 10.85
N HIS A 98 3.35 -20.94 11.08
CA HIS A 98 4.05 -21.08 12.37
C HIS A 98 4.96 -19.88 12.67
N ARG A 99 5.28 -19.07 11.67
CA ARG A 99 6.03 -17.82 11.80
C ARG A 99 5.15 -16.59 12.05
N CYS A 100 3.84 -16.79 12.16
CA CYS A 100 2.96 -15.73 12.59
C CYS A 100 3.23 -15.37 14.05
N SER A 101 3.34 -14.09 14.33
CA SER A 101 3.58 -13.56 15.68
C SER A 101 2.44 -13.92 16.62
N LYS A 102 2.77 -14.24 17.87
CA LYS A 102 1.77 -14.44 18.94
C LYS A 102 1.31 -13.14 19.58
N SER A 103 2.06 -12.06 19.38
CA SER A 103 1.76 -10.72 19.89
C SER A 103 1.08 -9.87 18.82
N GLY A 104 0.31 -8.86 19.23
CA GLY A 104 -0.29 -7.91 18.30
C GLY A 104 0.76 -7.12 17.52
N ALA A 105 0.48 -6.86 16.24
CA ALA A 105 1.33 -6.09 15.36
C ALA A 105 0.89 -4.62 15.33
N LYS A 106 1.81 -3.68 15.57
CA LYS A 106 1.52 -2.25 15.44
C LYS A 106 1.39 -1.89 13.96
N PHE A 107 0.30 -1.20 13.62
CA PHE A 107 0.06 -0.71 12.27
C PHE A 107 0.84 0.59 12.04
N ASP A 108 2.00 0.49 11.42
CA ASP A 108 2.81 1.63 11.04
C ASP A 108 2.49 2.06 9.60
N TYR A 109 1.61 3.05 9.45
CA TYR A 109 1.23 3.58 8.14
C TYR A 109 2.41 4.23 7.38
N LYS A 110 3.40 4.77 8.10
CA LYS A 110 4.63 5.31 7.48
C LYS A 110 5.43 4.21 6.81
N LYS A 111 5.45 3.02 7.41
CA LYS A 111 6.05 1.84 6.79
C LYS A 111 5.32 1.45 5.51
N GLY A 112 3.99 1.59 5.47
CA GLY A 112 3.19 1.40 4.25
C GLY A 112 3.59 2.37 3.13
N ILE A 113 3.79 3.65 3.44
CA ILE A 113 4.29 4.66 2.49
C ILE A 113 5.70 4.30 2.00
N TRP A 114 6.58 3.88 2.90
CA TRP A 114 7.93 3.43 2.56
C TRP A 114 7.88 2.23 1.60
N PHE A 115 7.02 1.23 1.83
CA PHE A 115 6.83 0.13 0.88
C PHE A 115 6.41 0.63 -0.49
N ASN A 116 5.45 1.56 -0.55
CA ASN A 116 5.00 2.11 -1.83
C ASN A 116 6.15 2.77 -2.60
N HIS A 117 6.96 3.57 -1.91
CA HIS A 117 8.19 4.15 -2.47
C HIS A 117 9.13 3.07 -3.03
N GLN A 118 9.41 2.00 -2.25
CA GLN A 118 10.30 0.92 -2.71
C GLN A 118 9.79 0.25 -3.99
N TYR A 119 8.48 -0.04 -4.07
CA TYR A 119 7.89 -0.65 -5.26
C TYR A 119 7.87 0.29 -6.47
N ILE A 120 7.70 1.59 -6.28
CA ILE A 120 7.87 2.60 -7.35
C ILE A 120 9.31 2.55 -7.89
N GLN A 121 10.31 2.41 -7.01
CA GLN A 121 11.71 2.31 -7.44
C GLN A 121 11.99 1.04 -8.25
N LEU A 122 11.43 -0.09 -7.85
CA LEU A 122 11.65 -1.39 -8.48
C LEU A 122 10.99 -1.52 -9.85
N LYS A 123 9.88 -0.82 -10.09
CA LYS A 123 9.16 -0.88 -11.37
C LYS A 123 9.94 -0.22 -12.51
N PRO A 124 9.87 -0.78 -13.75
CA PRO A 124 10.38 -0.12 -14.94
C PRO A 124 9.83 1.29 -15.08
N ASN A 125 10.61 2.19 -15.65
CA ASN A 125 10.18 3.58 -15.86
C ASN A 125 8.96 3.68 -16.77
N GLU A 126 8.84 2.77 -17.72
CA GLU A 126 7.70 2.65 -18.64
C GLU A 126 6.39 2.38 -17.90
N GLU A 127 6.40 1.44 -16.95
CA GLU A 127 5.22 1.14 -16.13
C GLU A 127 4.80 2.33 -15.27
N ILE A 128 5.77 3.01 -14.65
CA ILE A 128 5.50 4.23 -13.87
C ILE A 128 5.01 5.35 -14.78
N ALA A 129 5.56 5.47 -15.98
CA ALA A 129 5.11 6.46 -16.96
C ALA A 129 3.65 6.22 -17.38
N GLU A 130 3.25 4.97 -17.64
CA GLU A 130 1.85 4.62 -17.92
C GLU A 130 0.91 5.03 -16.79
N LEU A 131 1.32 4.80 -15.53
CA LEU A 131 0.55 5.22 -14.35
C LEU A 131 0.52 6.74 -14.17
N PHE A 132 1.49 7.47 -14.69
CA PHE A 132 1.58 8.92 -14.60
C PHE A 132 0.80 9.64 -15.72
N LEU A 133 0.55 9.01 -16.88
CA LEU A 133 -0.22 9.62 -17.97
C LEU A 133 -1.59 10.19 -17.55
N PRO A 134 -2.41 9.49 -16.74
CA PRO A 134 -3.68 10.05 -16.24
C PRO A 134 -3.49 11.35 -15.46
N VAL A 135 -2.43 11.42 -14.64
CA VAL A 135 -2.11 12.62 -13.84
C VAL A 135 -1.75 13.79 -14.76
N LEU A 136 -0.93 13.57 -15.80
CA LEU A 136 -0.62 14.60 -16.79
C LEU A 136 -1.89 15.09 -17.48
N LYS A 137 -2.79 14.19 -17.85
CA LYS A 137 -4.07 14.53 -18.48
C LYS A 137 -4.99 15.36 -17.58
N GLU A 138 -5.03 15.06 -16.27
CA GLU A 138 -5.77 15.85 -15.27
C GLU A 138 -5.27 17.31 -15.23
N HIS A 139 -3.96 17.51 -15.45
CA HIS A 139 -3.34 18.83 -15.55
C HIS A 139 -3.36 19.44 -16.96
N GLY A 140 -4.08 18.82 -17.91
CA GLY A 140 -4.21 19.33 -19.27
C GLY A 140 -2.94 19.20 -20.12
N VAL A 141 -2.02 18.32 -19.75
CA VAL A 141 -0.74 18.12 -20.43
C VAL A 141 -0.78 16.85 -21.28
N GLU A 142 -0.40 17.01 -22.54
CA GLU A 142 -0.09 15.90 -23.45
C GLU A 142 1.40 15.96 -23.81
N ALA A 143 2.10 14.85 -23.65
CA ALA A 143 3.52 14.73 -23.92
C ALA A 143 3.83 13.38 -24.62
N PRO A 144 4.87 13.34 -25.46
CA PRO A 144 5.34 12.08 -26.03
C PRO A 144 5.73 11.08 -24.90
N PHE A 145 5.32 9.83 -25.04
CA PHE A 145 5.54 8.80 -24.02
C PHE A 145 7.01 8.66 -23.63
N GLU A 146 7.92 8.68 -24.61
CA GLU A 146 9.38 8.62 -24.38
C GLU A 146 9.88 9.77 -23.47
N LYS A 147 9.31 10.98 -23.63
CA LYS A 147 9.62 12.10 -22.74
C LYS A 147 9.15 11.81 -21.32
N VAL A 148 7.94 11.26 -21.16
CA VAL A 148 7.40 10.91 -19.84
C VAL A 148 8.27 9.86 -19.17
N VAL A 149 8.66 8.80 -19.88
CA VAL A 149 9.57 7.75 -19.38
C VAL A 149 10.90 8.34 -18.91
N THR A 150 11.48 9.26 -19.71
CA THR A 150 12.74 9.91 -19.36
C THR A 150 12.62 10.75 -18.09
N VAL A 151 11.56 11.56 -17.97
CA VAL A 151 11.31 12.41 -16.79
C VAL A 151 11.05 11.55 -15.55
N VAL A 152 10.24 10.49 -15.69
CA VAL A 152 10.00 9.52 -14.62
C VAL A 152 11.32 8.91 -14.13
N GLY A 153 12.19 8.50 -15.04
CA GLY A 153 13.50 7.93 -14.70
C GLY A 153 14.39 8.89 -13.88
N MET A 154 14.23 10.20 -14.06
CA MET A 154 14.98 11.21 -13.30
C MET A 154 14.36 11.54 -11.95
N MET A 155 13.04 11.33 -11.77
CA MET A 155 12.30 11.94 -10.67
C MET A 155 11.61 10.94 -9.74
N LYS A 156 11.44 9.65 -10.14
CA LYS A 156 10.68 8.67 -9.35
C LYS A 156 11.28 8.37 -7.96
N ASP A 157 12.56 8.64 -7.79
CA ASP A 157 13.26 8.47 -6.49
C ASP A 157 12.85 9.49 -5.43
N ARG A 158 12.15 10.56 -5.85
CA ARG A 158 11.74 11.68 -4.97
C ARG A 158 10.31 11.54 -4.46
N VAL A 159 9.56 10.53 -4.91
CA VAL A 159 8.13 10.41 -4.62
C VAL A 159 7.78 9.08 -3.98
N SER A 160 6.76 9.10 -3.15
CA SER A 160 6.16 7.90 -2.56
C SER A 160 4.85 7.50 -3.23
N PHE A 161 4.25 8.41 -4.00
CA PHE A 161 3.03 8.18 -4.76
C PHE A 161 3.15 8.75 -6.17
N ILE A 162 2.54 8.08 -7.16
CA ILE A 162 2.62 8.48 -8.57
C ILE A 162 2.13 9.91 -8.81
N LYS A 163 1.06 10.34 -8.13
CA LYS A 163 0.51 11.68 -8.25
C LYS A 163 1.50 12.79 -7.82
N GLU A 164 2.40 12.49 -6.89
CA GLU A 164 3.42 13.43 -6.42
C GLU A 164 4.48 13.75 -7.50
N LEU A 165 4.55 12.91 -8.56
CA LEU A 165 5.45 13.20 -9.68
C LEU A 165 5.14 14.57 -10.31
N TRP A 166 3.86 14.96 -10.40
CA TRP A 166 3.50 16.27 -10.92
C TRP A 166 4.17 17.40 -10.14
N ASP A 167 4.15 17.35 -8.83
CA ASP A 167 4.70 18.40 -7.97
C ASP A 167 6.22 18.55 -8.14
N VAL A 168 6.91 17.46 -8.43
CA VAL A 168 8.39 17.45 -8.54
C VAL A 168 8.88 17.55 -9.97
N CYS A 169 8.03 17.38 -11.01
CA CYS A 169 8.47 17.35 -12.40
C CYS A 169 7.64 18.18 -13.38
N SER A 170 6.62 18.93 -12.92
CA SER A 170 5.76 19.75 -13.79
C SER A 170 6.52 20.72 -14.70
N PHE A 171 7.65 21.25 -14.21
CA PHE A 171 8.50 22.16 -14.97
C PHE A 171 9.15 21.54 -16.22
N PHE A 172 9.20 20.22 -16.35
CA PHE A 172 9.60 19.57 -17.60
C PHE A 172 8.51 19.63 -18.69
N PHE A 173 7.27 19.86 -18.29
CA PHE A 173 6.10 19.79 -19.17
C PHE A 173 5.49 21.18 -19.42
N VAL A 174 5.50 22.03 -18.41
CA VAL A 174 4.91 23.37 -18.45
C VAL A 174 5.95 24.38 -17.94
N ALA A 175 6.06 25.52 -18.63
CA ALA A 175 6.92 26.61 -18.15
C ALA A 175 6.42 27.13 -16.80
N PRO A 176 7.31 27.43 -15.84
CA PRO A 176 6.92 28.06 -14.58
C PRO A 176 6.18 29.37 -14.81
N ALA A 177 5.12 29.62 -14.05
CA ALA A 177 4.37 30.87 -14.11
C ALA A 177 5.11 32.04 -13.43
N GLU A 178 5.95 31.71 -12.45
CA GLU A 178 6.77 32.69 -11.71
C GLU A 178 8.19 32.11 -11.60
N TYR A 179 9.18 33.01 -11.64
CA TYR A 179 10.59 32.66 -11.43
C TYR A 179 11.04 33.36 -10.14
N ASP A 180 11.76 32.64 -9.30
CA ASP A 180 12.45 33.25 -8.16
C ASP A 180 13.47 34.28 -8.68
N GLU A 181 13.43 35.53 -8.13
CA GLU A 181 14.39 36.59 -8.45
C GLU A 181 15.77 36.35 -7.81
#